data_f4796fe998eee3cb20eb235a95f6f2d8
#
_entry.id   f4796fe998eee3cb20eb235a95f6f2d8
#
_cell.length_a   1.000
_cell.length_b   1.000
_cell.length_c   1.000
_cell.angle_alpha   90.00
_cell.angle_beta   90.00
_cell.angle_gamma   90.00
#
_symmetry.space_group_name_H-M   'P 1'
#
loop_
_entity.id
_entity.type
_entity.pdbx_description
1 polymer ?
#
loop_
_entity_poly.entity_id
_entity_poly.type
_entity_poly.pdbx_seq_one_letter_code
_entity_poly.pdbx_strand_id
1 'polypeptide(L)'
;PAGPAPGHAGNFILASPRALVADLASPFVTAGDKSTAGRVALRVAPRPGRSSAKRAVVVPSAVATGTVATPSGDANPSQKYYSGMNGKALNAEEKQFPTMAEVLNKIPKHCFVKDTAKSLMYAAVSTAITVGLGLAAFAYIPMTLAYLPAWIAYAFVAGTASTGCWVVAHECGHGAFSDNRAIQDTVGYILHSLLLVPYFSWQRSHAVHHSRTNHVMEGETHVPAQVNTPDSDVVFKLRDMLGEGPFTALNLVGVFLLGWPIYLLTGASGGPVRGATNHFNPNAGDQGKHALFPGKWRGKVWQSDVGVVATIGALAAWAVSAGSVWPVAALYLGPYLVCNFWLVLYTWLQHTDVDVPHFEGDQWNLVKGAFMTIDRPYGSIYDFLHHRIGSTHVAHHINHTIPHYHAKEATEALKEAFPDLYLYDPTPIVTATWRVGSKCIAVYKRGNEWVFTDERMPDAKPLIA
;
A
#
# COMPACT_ATOMS: atom_id res chain seq x y z
N PRO A 1 -20.86 36.53 32.40
CA PRO A 1 -20.39 36.74 31.07
C PRO A 1 -19.26 35.75 30.80
N ALA A 2 -19.57 34.77 30.01
CA ALA A 2 -18.63 33.73 29.60
C ALA A 2 -17.80 34.26 28.42
N GLY A 3 -16.49 34.14 28.50
CA GLY A 3 -15.57 34.42 27.40
C GLY A 3 -15.51 33.26 26.42
N PRO A 4 -15.13 33.50 25.15
CA PRO A 4 -15.16 32.52 24.11
C PRO A 4 -13.98 31.53 24.23
N ALA A 5 -14.27 30.27 23.86
CA ALA A 5 -13.29 29.20 23.78
C ALA A 5 -12.31 29.45 22.62
N PRO A 6 -11.06 28.96 22.72
CA PRO A 6 -10.06 29.15 21.67
C PRO A 6 -10.36 28.29 20.44
N GLY A 7 -10.26 28.92 19.27
CA GLY A 7 -10.47 28.31 17.97
C GLY A 7 -9.41 27.24 17.67
N HIS A 8 -9.87 26.14 17.12
CA HIS A 8 -9.01 25.10 16.56
C HIS A 8 -8.35 25.60 15.28
N ALA A 9 -7.03 25.59 15.27
CA ALA A 9 -6.22 25.84 14.10
C ALA A 9 -6.07 24.56 13.28
N GLY A 10 -6.41 24.67 11.99
CA GLY A 10 -5.78 24.00 10.87
C GLY A 10 -5.80 22.49 10.83
N ASN A 11 -6.90 21.87 10.37
CA ASN A 11 -6.87 20.52 9.82
C ASN A 11 -6.36 20.57 8.37
N PHE A 12 -5.15 20.10 8.16
CA PHE A 12 -4.64 19.77 6.84
C PHE A 12 -5.28 18.46 6.38
N ILE A 13 -5.90 18.57 5.27
CA ILE A 13 -6.49 17.62 4.33
C ILE A 13 -6.15 16.16 4.59
N LEU A 14 -6.99 15.47 5.37
CA LEU A 14 -7.34 14.05 5.28
C LEU A 14 -8.55 13.79 6.20
N ALA A 15 -9.64 13.52 5.55
CA ALA A 15 -10.89 12.82 5.87
C ALA A 15 -11.42 12.72 7.30
N SER A 16 -12.60 12.90 7.36
CA SER A 16 -13.87 12.98 8.07
C SER A 16 -14.13 12.03 9.23
N PRO A 17 -15.12 12.34 10.07
CA PRO A 17 -15.77 11.30 10.89
C PRO A 17 -17.29 11.21 10.77
N ARG A 18 -17.80 10.01 11.07
CA ARG A 18 -19.08 9.55 11.63
C ARG A 18 -20.07 8.89 10.68
N ALA A 19 -20.74 7.90 11.07
CA ALA A 19 -21.02 6.86 12.04
C ALA A 19 -22.41 6.24 11.81
N LEU A 20 -22.52 4.93 12.09
CA LEU A 20 -23.66 4.08 12.50
C LEU A 20 -24.46 3.39 11.38
N VAL A 21 -24.70 2.14 11.38
CA VAL A 21 -25.11 1.01 12.21
C VAL A 21 -25.31 -0.27 11.37
N ALA A 22 -24.95 -1.37 11.96
CA ALA A 22 -25.46 -2.75 12.01
C ALA A 22 -25.23 -3.76 10.86
N ASP A 23 -24.62 -4.73 11.24
CA ASP A 23 -24.69 -6.20 11.35
C ASP A 23 -24.33 -7.09 10.15
N LEU A 24 -23.40 -7.96 10.30
CA LEU A 24 -23.44 -9.41 10.49
C LEU A 24 -22.06 -10.08 10.37
N ALA A 25 -21.83 -10.97 11.32
CA ALA A 25 -20.64 -11.78 11.46
C ALA A 25 -20.61 -12.96 10.49
N SER A 26 -19.42 -13.39 10.09
CA SER A 26 -19.14 -14.75 9.66
C SER A 26 -17.80 -15.25 10.18
N PRO A 27 -17.71 -16.51 10.62
CA PRO A 27 -16.59 -17.00 11.41
C PRO A 27 -15.47 -17.55 10.54
N PHE A 28 -14.25 -17.45 11.07
CA PHE A 28 -13.07 -18.16 10.59
C PHE A 28 -13.24 -19.67 10.79
N VAL A 29 -13.10 -20.44 9.73
CA VAL A 29 -12.95 -21.89 9.78
C VAL A 29 -11.49 -22.19 10.09
N THR A 30 -11.25 -22.74 11.28
CA THR A 30 -10.00 -23.42 11.63
C THR A 30 -10.09 -24.86 11.15
N ALA A 31 -9.23 -25.28 10.25
CA ALA A 31 -9.01 -26.68 9.93
C ALA A 31 -7.93 -27.24 10.88
N GLY A 32 -8.30 -28.20 11.68
CA GLY A 32 -7.40 -29.02 12.47
C GLY A 32 -7.39 -30.46 11.94
N ASP A 33 -6.16 -30.91 11.75
CA ASP A 33 -5.59 -32.22 12.04
C ASP A 33 -6.21 -33.53 11.51
N LYS A 34 -5.38 -34.34 10.86
CA LYS A 34 -4.84 -35.69 11.11
C LYS A 34 -4.45 -36.47 9.85
N SER A 35 -3.15 -36.68 9.82
CA SER A 35 -2.38 -37.87 9.43
C SER A 35 -3.03 -39.01 8.65
N THR A 36 -2.35 -39.47 7.59
CA THR A 36 -1.88 -40.83 7.43
C THR A 36 -0.78 -40.95 6.37
N ALA A 37 0.25 -41.68 6.68
CA ALA A 37 1.41 -41.92 5.85
C ALA A 37 1.10 -42.94 4.74
N GLY A 38 1.60 -42.69 3.53
CA GLY A 38 1.64 -43.65 2.44
C GLY A 38 2.88 -43.41 1.58
N ARG A 39 3.89 -44.30 1.76
CA ARG A 39 5.07 -44.36 0.88
C ARG A 39 4.66 -44.86 -0.50
N VAL A 40 5.08 -44.16 -1.54
CA VAL A 40 5.17 -44.71 -2.90
C VAL A 40 6.50 -44.29 -3.54
N ALA A 41 7.17 -45.26 -4.11
CA ALA A 41 8.51 -45.24 -4.65
C ALA A 41 8.64 -44.42 -5.96
N LEU A 42 9.76 -43.71 -6.08
CA LEU A 42 10.22 -43.05 -7.29
C LEU A 42 10.66 -44.05 -8.36
N ARG A 43 10.12 -43.95 -9.57
CA ARG A 43 10.76 -44.45 -10.78
C ARG A 43 11.31 -43.25 -11.57
N VAL A 44 12.62 -43.33 -11.82
CA VAL A 44 13.38 -42.39 -12.65
C VAL A 44 13.22 -42.79 -14.13
N ALA A 45 12.90 -41.85 -15.01
CA ALA A 45 12.98 -42.04 -16.45
C ALA A 45 13.87 -40.93 -17.09
N PRO A 46 14.57 -41.21 -18.22
CA PRO A 46 15.76 -40.47 -18.65
C PRO A 46 15.46 -39.18 -19.44
N ARG A 47 16.43 -38.26 -19.40
CA ARG A 47 16.42 -36.95 -20.11
C ARG A 47 16.65 -37.11 -21.60
N PRO A 48 15.98 -36.32 -22.46
CA PRO A 48 16.42 -36.09 -23.83
C PRO A 48 17.31 -34.83 -23.98
N GLY A 49 18.17 -34.88 -24.97
CA GLY A 49 19.31 -34.03 -25.19
C GLY A 49 19.04 -32.55 -25.55
N ARG A 50 20.06 -31.74 -25.30
CA ARG A 50 20.14 -30.32 -25.63
C ARG A 50 20.26 -30.11 -27.16
N SER A 51 19.37 -29.28 -27.71
CA SER A 51 19.56 -28.62 -29.02
C SER A 51 19.94 -27.14 -28.75
N SER A 52 21.06 -26.73 -29.35
CA SER A 52 21.57 -25.33 -29.27
C SER A 52 20.87 -24.49 -30.34
N ALA A 53 19.97 -23.61 -29.96
CA ALA A 53 19.45 -22.55 -30.81
C ALA A 53 20.13 -21.21 -30.48
N LYS A 54 20.78 -20.62 -31.48
CA LYS A 54 21.43 -19.31 -31.43
C LYS A 54 20.40 -18.20 -31.15
N ARG A 55 20.58 -17.47 -30.06
CA ARG A 55 19.80 -16.29 -29.72
C ARG A 55 20.27 -15.10 -30.58
N ALA A 56 19.37 -14.58 -31.41
CA ALA A 56 19.55 -13.27 -32.02
C ALA A 56 19.29 -12.18 -30.98
N VAL A 57 20.25 -11.25 -30.87
CA VAL A 57 20.14 -10.05 -30.05
C VAL A 57 19.24 -9.07 -30.78
N VAL A 58 18.03 -8.83 -30.30
CA VAL A 58 17.16 -7.75 -30.77
C VAL A 58 17.48 -6.51 -29.93
N VAL A 59 18.05 -5.50 -30.55
CA VAL A 59 18.23 -4.16 -30.00
C VAL A 59 16.87 -3.44 -30.06
N PRO A 60 16.35 -2.88 -28.95
CA PRO A 60 15.13 -2.10 -29.03
C PRO A 60 15.42 -0.75 -29.68
N SER A 61 14.81 -0.51 -30.82
CA SER A 61 14.84 0.77 -31.53
C SER A 61 13.67 1.64 -31.08
N ALA A 62 13.99 2.94 -30.90
CA ALA A 62 13.13 4.12 -30.93
C ALA A 62 12.01 4.27 -29.86
N VAL A 63 12.21 5.34 -29.10
CA VAL A 63 11.15 6.06 -28.39
C VAL A 63 10.07 6.47 -29.39
N ALA A 64 8.95 5.75 -29.37
CA ALA A 64 7.75 6.18 -30.06
C ALA A 64 7.08 7.28 -29.24
N THR A 65 7.01 8.49 -29.79
CA THR A 65 6.08 9.53 -29.35
C THR A 65 4.66 8.97 -29.52
N GLY A 66 4.09 8.46 -28.39
CA GLY A 66 2.76 7.89 -28.40
C GLY A 66 1.74 8.98 -28.65
N THR A 67 1.17 8.97 -29.85
CA THR A 67 -0.15 9.53 -30.10
C THR A 67 -1.13 8.90 -29.13
N VAL A 68 -1.84 9.73 -28.36
CA VAL A 68 -2.95 9.29 -27.52
C VAL A 68 -3.91 8.49 -28.39
N ALA A 69 -3.98 7.18 -28.16
CA ALA A 69 -4.92 6.31 -28.84
C ALA A 69 -6.33 6.76 -28.46
N THR A 70 -7.16 7.02 -29.47
CA THR A 70 -8.60 7.22 -29.29
C THR A 70 -9.18 5.92 -28.72
N PRO A 71 -10.08 5.99 -27.71
CA PRO A 71 -10.65 4.82 -27.09
C PRO A 71 -11.35 3.94 -28.11
N SER A 72 -11.09 2.64 -28.11
CA SER A 72 -11.85 1.66 -28.85
C SER A 72 -13.26 1.54 -28.23
N GLY A 73 -14.24 1.86 -28.99
CA GLY A 73 -15.65 1.50 -29.04
C GLY A 73 -16.57 1.51 -27.83
N ASP A 74 -16.14 1.49 -26.55
CA ASP A 74 -17.05 1.42 -25.39
C ASP A 74 -16.66 2.37 -24.22
N ALA A 75 -15.89 3.41 -24.51
CA ALA A 75 -15.55 4.42 -23.54
C ALA A 75 -16.80 5.23 -23.17
N ASN A 76 -17.16 5.25 -21.89
CA ASN A 76 -18.26 6.04 -21.37
C ASN A 76 -18.02 7.54 -21.70
N PRO A 77 -18.88 8.19 -22.49
CA PRO A 77 -18.66 9.57 -22.94
C PRO A 77 -18.61 10.63 -21.81
N SER A 78 -18.96 10.25 -20.58
CA SER A 78 -18.86 11.12 -19.41
C SER A 78 -17.51 11.06 -18.68
N GLN A 79 -16.63 10.10 -19.03
CA GLN A 79 -15.31 9.99 -18.41
C GLN A 79 -14.32 10.90 -19.14
N LYS A 80 -13.88 11.97 -18.48
CA LYS A 80 -12.98 12.98 -19.05
C LYS A 80 -11.52 12.54 -19.13
N TYR A 81 -11.09 11.68 -18.21
CA TYR A 81 -9.71 11.24 -18.09
C TYR A 81 -9.65 9.72 -17.99
N TYR A 82 -8.60 9.12 -18.55
CA TYR A 82 -8.29 7.72 -18.42
C TYR A 82 -6.84 7.53 -17.96
N SER A 83 -6.59 6.44 -17.24
CA SER A 83 -5.25 5.94 -16.98
C SER A 83 -4.67 5.26 -18.23
N GLY A 84 -3.45 4.75 -18.12
CA GLY A 84 -2.90 3.86 -19.16
C GLY A 84 -3.65 2.53 -19.32
N MET A 85 -4.62 2.27 -18.45
CA MET A 85 -5.53 1.11 -18.53
C MET A 85 -6.75 1.36 -19.45
N ASN A 86 -6.93 2.60 -19.92
CA ASN A 86 -7.97 3.01 -20.88
C ASN A 86 -9.40 2.62 -20.45
N GLY A 87 -9.74 2.85 -19.18
CA GLY A 87 -11.06 2.56 -18.63
C GLY A 87 -11.35 1.08 -18.38
N LYS A 88 -10.36 0.22 -18.49
CA LYS A 88 -10.52 -1.24 -18.31
C LYS A 88 -11.15 -1.62 -16.97
N ALA A 89 -10.95 -0.85 -15.91
CA ALA A 89 -11.52 -1.12 -14.60
C ALA A 89 -12.99 -0.71 -14.46
N LEU A 90 -13.47 0.21 -15.31
CA LEU A 90 -14.84 0.71 -15.29
C LEU A 90 -15.86 -0.32 -15.72
N ASN A 91 -17.14 -0.08 -15.39
CA ASN A 91 -18.28 -0.95 -15.65
C ASN A 91 -18.04 -2.38 -15.13
N ALA A 92 -17.47 -2.47 -13.93
CA ALA A 92 -17.15 -3.75 -13.32
C ALA A 92 -18.41 -4.60 -13.03
N GLU A 93 -19.61 -3.99 -13.00
CA GLU A 93 -20.88 -4.70 -12.88
C GLU A 93 -21.23 -5.55 -14.11
N GLU A 94 -20.74 -5.17 -15.29
CA GLU A 94 -20.93 -5.89 -16.53
C GLU A 94 -19.96 -7.07 -16.69
N LYS A 95 -18.94 -7.17 -15.82
CA LYS A 95 -17.92 -8.20 -15.84
C LYS A 95 -18.27 -9.39 -14.97
N GLN A 96 -17.95 -10.56 -15.45
CA GLN A 96 -18.03 -11.78 -14.65
C GLN A 96 -16.74 -11.97 -13.86
N PHE A 97 -16.84 -11.88 -12.53
CA PHE A 97 -15.74 -12.18 -11.65
C PHE A 97 -15.77 -13.66 -11.25
N PRO A 98 -14.62 -14.35 -11.30
CA PRO A 98 -14.51 -15.73 -10.85
C PRO A 98 -14.65 -15.81 -9.32
N THR A 99 -14.87 -17.00 -8.81
CA THR A 99 -14.75 -17.28 -7.39
C THR A 99 -13.28 -17.24 -6.96
N MET A 100 -13.00 -16.95 -5.67
CA MET A 100 -11.64 -17.00 -5.15
C MET A 100 -10.96 -18.36 -5.39
N ALA A 101 -11.71 -19.46 -5.29
CA ALA A 101 -11.20 -20.80 -5.55
C ALA A 101 -10.74 -20.98 -7.01
N GLU A 102 -11.50 -20.47 -7.97
CA GLU A 102 -11.12 -20.48 -9.39
C GLU A 102 -9.86 -19.66 -9.63
N VAL A 103 -9.73 -18.48 -9.00
CA VAL A 103 -8.53 -17.64 -9.12
C VAL A 103 -7.30 -18.36 -8.56
N LEU A 104 -7.39 -18.88 -7.35
CA LEU A 104 -6.27 -19.57 -6.68
C LEU A 104 -5.83 -20.85 -7.43
N ASN A 105 -6.76 -21.54 -8.09
CA ASN A 105 -6.44 -22.72 -8.89
C ASN A 105 -5.61 -22.41 -10.15
N LYS A 106 -5.54 -21.15 -10.59
CA LYS A 106 -4.70 -20.73 -11.73
C LYS A 106 -3.25 -20.45 -11.31
N ILE A 107 -3.01 -20.17 -10.04
CA ILE A 107 -1.68 -19.88 -9.52
C ILE A 107 -0.96 -21.21 -9.24
N PRO A 108 0.30 -21.39 -9.69
CA PRO A 108 1.08 -22.60 -9.42
C PRO A 108 1.18 -22.91 -7.92
N LYS A 109 0.93 -24.16 -7.54
CA LYS A 109 0.82 -24.56 -6.14
C LYS A 109 2.07 -24.27 -5.30
N HIS A 110 3.25 -24.34 -5.91
CA HIS A 110 4.50 -24.03 -5.20
C HIS A 110 4.63 -22.54 -4.81
N CYS A 111 3.88 -21.64 -5.45
CA CYS A 111 3.85 -20.23 -5.07
C CYS A 111 3.29 -19.99 -3.65
N PHE A 112 2.56 -20.94 -3.11
CA PHE A 112 2.03 -20.89 -1.74
C PHE A 112 2.96 -21.49 -0.69
N VAL A 113 4.12 -22.03 -1.11
CA VAL A 113 5.09 -22.66 -0.22
C VAL A 113 6.06 -21.61 0.32
N LYS A 114 6.15 -21.52 1.64
CA LYS A 114 7.06 -20.60 2.32
C LYS A 114 8.38 -21.29 2.64
N ASP A 115 9.47 -20.61 2.37
CA ASP A 115 10.82 -21.03 2.76
C ASP A 115 11.39 -20.03 3.77
N THR A 116 11.40 -20.42 5.05
CA THR A 116 11.86 -19.55 6.13
C THR A 116 13.32 -19.15 5.98
N ALA A 117 14.20 -20.04 5.51
CA ALA A 117 15.62 -19.75 5.33
C ALA A 117 15.81 -18.71 4.22
N LYS A 118 15.09 -18.86 3.12
CA LYS A 118 15.08 -17.89 2.01
C LYS A 118 14.53 -16.53 2.44
N SER A 119 13.45 -16.51 3.22
CA SER A 119 12.88 -15.28 3.77
C SER A 119 13.86 -14.57 4.71
N LEU A 120 14.54 -15.31 5.60
CA LEU A 120 15.60 -14.77 6.48
C LEU A 120 16.79 -14.22 5.68
N MET A 121 17.16 -14.87 4.58
CA MET A 121 18.20 -14.37 3.69
C MET A 121 17.82 -13.01 3.09
N TYR A 122 16.59 -12.84 2.62
CA TYR A 122 16.12 -11.54 2.11
C TYR A 122 16.10 -10.47 3.20
N ALA A 123 15.66 -10.81 4.41
CA ALA A 123 15.72 -9.91 5.57
C ALA A 123 17.17 -9.48 5.87
N ALA A 124 18.11 -10.44 5.89
CA ALA A 124 19.52 -10.17 6.12
C ALA A 124 20.13 -9.28 5.03
N VAL A 125 19.83 -9.55 3.75
CA VAL A 125 20.34 -8.75 2.62
C VAL A 125 19.81 -7.31 2.68
N SER A 126 18.50 -7.11 2.87
CA SER A 126 17.93 -5.76 2.97
C SER A 126 18.50 -4.98 4.16
N THR A 127 18.63 -5.64 5.31
CA THR A 127 19.23 -5.03 6.51
C THR A 127 20.71 -4.70 6.29
N ALA A 128 21.48 -5.63 5.69
CA ALA A 128 22.90 -5.42 5.42
C ALA A 128 23.15 -4.25 4.45
N ILE A 129 22.34 -4.12 3.38
CA ILE A 129 22.41 -2.99 2.46
C ILE A 129 22.12 -1.69 3.21
N THR A 130 21.02 -1.63 3.97
CA THR A 130 20.61 -0.42 4.70
C THR A 130 21.67 0.00 5.73
N VAL A 131 22.13 -0.93 6.56
CA VAL A 131 23.15 -0.66 7.59
C VAL A 131 24.49 -0.33 6.94
N GLY A 132 24.89 -1.04 5.88
CA GLY A 132 26.15 -0.78 5.15
C GLY A 132 26.19 0.62 4.55
N LEU A 133 25.09 1.10 3.98
CA LEU A 133 24.95 2.48 3.50
C LEU A 133 25.08 3.50 4.64
N GLY A 134 24.46 3.22 5.80
CA GLY A 134 24.56 4.07 6.99
C GLY A 134 26.00 4.15 7.52
N LEU A 135 26.68 3.00 7.64
CA LEU A 135 28.07 2.96 8.07
C LEU A 135 29.02 3.67 7.08
N ALA A 136 28.81 3.49 5.79
CA ALA A 136 29.58 4.17 4.76
C ALA A 136 29.35 5.70 4.81
N ALA A 137 28.10 6.14 4.94
CA ALA A 137 27.81 7.56 5.07
C ALA A 137 28.44 8.17 6.34
N PHE A 138 28.35 7.47 7.47
CA PHE A 138 28.96 7.89 8.72
C PHE A 138 30.49 8.01 8.60
N ALA A 139 31.13 7.09 7.89
CA ALA A 139 32.59 7.09 7.73
C ALA A 139 33.11 8.13 6.75
N TYR A 140 32.35 8.46 5.69
CA TYR A 140 32.86 9.24 4.57
C TYR A 140 32.21 10.61 4.35
N ILE A 141 31.02 10.87 4.92
CA ILE A 141 30.35 12.17 4.77
C ILE A 141 30.55 13.01 6.04
N PRO A 142 31.27 14.12 5.99
CA PRO A 142 31.42 15.01 7.13
C PRO A 142 30.08 15.55 7.66
N MET A 143 29.89 15.54 8.98
CA MET A 143 28.68 15.99 9.66
C MET A 143 28.56 17.52 9.73
N THR A 144 28.65 18.20 8.59
CA THR A 144 28.55 19.66 8.48
C THR A 144 27.54 20.08 7.43
N LEU A 145 26.97 21.27 7.53
CA LEU A 145 25.99 21.80 6.58
C LEU A 145 26.55 21.95 5.15
N ALA A 146 27.86 22.09 4.99
CA ALA A 146 28.49 22.13 3.67
C ALA A 146 28.27 20.84 2.87
N TYR A 147 28.05 19.71 3.55
CA TYR A 147 27.78 18.40 2.94
C TYR A 147 26.28 18.06 2.90
N LEU A 148 25.38 19.02 3.14
CA LEU A 148 23.92 18.79 3.08
C LEU A 148 23.46 18.14 1.77
N PRO A 149 23.96 18.49 0.57
CA PRO A 149 23.60 17.79 -0.67
C PRO A 149 23.96 16.30 -0.64
N ALA A 150 25.11 15.94 -0.08
CA ALA A 150 25.52 14.53 0.08
C ALA A 150 24.63 13.79 1.08
N TRP A 151 24.20 14.44 2.16
CA TRP A 151 23.26 13.88 3.12
C TRP A 151 21.87 13.68 2.51
N ILE A 152 21.40 14.58 1.65
CA ILE A 152 20.13 14.43 0.90
C ILE A 152 20.25 13.25 -0.07
N ALA A 153 21.35 13.12 -0.81
CA ALA A 153 21.57 11.98 -1.70
C ALA A 153 21.63 10.65 -0.91
N TYR A 154 22.34 10.63 0.21
CA TYR A 154 22.37 9.49 1.13
C TYR A 154 20.95 9.15 1.64
N ALA A 155 20.20 10.14 2.10
CA ALA A 155 18.83 9.92 2.60
C ALA A 155 17.96 9.24 1.54
N PHE A 156 18.07 9.68 0.28
CA PHE A 156 17.32 9.07 -0.82
C PHE A 156 17.75 7.61 -1.07
N VAL A 157 19.06 7.35 -1.17
CA VAL A 157 19.58 6.00 -1.45
C VAL A 157 19.30 5.04 -0.30
N ALA A 158 19.62 5.46 0.94
CA ALA A 158 19.43 4.62 2.12
C ALA A 158 17.95 4.43 2.47
N GLY A 159 17.11 5.44 2.30
CA GLY A 159 15.66 5.33 2.50
C GLY A 159 15.01 4.41 1.46
N THR A 160 15.46 4.49 0.19
CA THR A 160 15.06 3.53 -0.84
C THR A 160 15.46 2.11 -0.45
N ALA A 161 16.69 1.89 0.02
CA ALA A 161 17.12 0.56 0.47
C ALA A 161 16.34 0.07 1.70
N SER A 162 16.07 0.94 2.69
CA SER A 162 15.33 0.58 3.91
C SER A 162 13.88 0.22 3.67
N THR A 163 13.29 0.65 2.56
CA THR A 163 11.98 0.19 2.11
C THR A 163 11.93 -1.33 1.92
N GLY A 164 13.05 -1.96 1.53
CA GLY A 164 13.14 -3.42 1.49
C GLY A 164 12.97 -4.07 2.86
N CYS A 165 13.51 -3.45 3.94
CA CYS A 165 13.27 -3.92 5.31
C CYS A 165 11.79 -3.76 5.70
N TRP A 166 11.17 -2.66 5.28
CA TRP A 166 9.74 -2.42 5.49
C TRP A 166 8.90 -3.50 4.81
N VAL A 167 9.19 -3.84 3.54
CA VAL A 167 8.47 -4.88 2.77
C VAL A 167 8.68 -6.27 3.39
N VAL A 168 9.88 -6.61 3.87
CA VAL A 168 10.10 -7.87 4.58
C VAL A 168 9.23 -7.95 5.86
N ALA A 169 9.14 -6.87 6.64
CA ALA A 169 8.28 -6.83 7.81
C ALA A 169 6.78 -6.90 7.44
N HIS A 170 6.39 -6.33 6.30
CA HIS A 170 5.06 -6.44 5.72
C HIS A 170 4.72 -7.92 5.39
N GLU A 171 5.64 -8.67 4.76
CA GLU A 171 5.49 -10.11 4.52
C GLU A 171 5.29 -10.89 5.83
N CYS A 172 6.02 -10.50 6.89
CA CYS A 172 5.81 -11.05 8.23
C CYS A 172 4.39 -10.77 8.73
N GLY A 173 3.89 -9.57 8.53
CA GLY A 173 2.52 -9.16 8.90
C GLY A 173 1.44 -10.00 8.24
N HIS A 174 1.65 -10.45 7.03
CA HIS A 174 0.77 -11.30 6.25
C HIS A 174 0.89 -12.80 6.54
N GLY A 175 1.92 -13.21 7.23
CA GLY A 175 2.22 -14.63 7.39
C GLY A 175 2.82 -15.27 6.14
N ALA A 176 3.36 -14.48 5.20
CA ALA A 176 4.06 -14.94 4.00
C ALA A 176 5.53 -15.32 4.26
N PHE A 177 6.10 -14.84 5.36
CA PHE A 177 7.51 -14.98 5.67
C PHE A 177 7.89 -16.39 6.14
N SER A 178 7.09 -17.00 7.02
CA SER A 178 7.38 -18.29 7.63
C SER A 178 6.11 -18.98 8.13
N ASP A 179 6.11 -20.30 8.14
CA ASP A 179 5.07 -21.07 8.85
C ASP A 179 5.27 -21.03 10.37
N ASN A 180 6.48 -20.70 10.85
CA ASN A 180 6.73 -20.47 12.27
C ASN A 180 6.36 -19.03 12.64
N ARG A 181 5.21 -18.91 13.32
CA ARG A 181 4.65 -17.63 13.71
C ARG A 181 5.57 -16.81 14.64
N ALA A 182 6.31 -17.48 15.54
CA ALA A 182 7.22 -16.77 16.43
C ALA A 182 8.38 -16.11 15.66
N ILE A 183 8.94 -16.80 14.66
CA ILE A 183 10.00 -16.26 13.81
C ILE A 183 9.47 -15.02 13.05
N GLN A 184 8.36 -15.18 12.33
CA GLN A 184 7.84 -14.05 11.53
C GLN A 184 7.41 -12.87 12.39
N ASP A 185 6.68 -13.08 13.50
CA ASP A 185 6.26 -11.98 14.37
C ASP A 185 7.47 -11.29 15.02
N THR A 186 8.55 -12.01 15.35
CA THR A 186 9.78 -11.41 15.90
C THR A 186 10.50 -10.57 14.84
N VAL A 187 10.72 -11.10 13.64
CA VAL A 187 11.39 -10.37 12.56
C VAL A 187 10.56 -9.13 12.16
N GLY A 188 9.27 -9.29 11.94
CA GLY A 188 8.38 -8.19 11.59
C GLY A 188 8.33 -7.11 12.66
N TYR A 189 8.21 -7.50 13.94
CA TYR A 189 8.19 -6.58 15.07
C TYR A 189 9.49 -5.76 15.17
N ILE A 190 10.65 -6.40 15.05
CA ILE A 190 11.94 -5.70 15.11
C ILE A 190 12.08 -4.72 13.94
N LEU A 191 11.90 -5.19 12.71
CA LEU A 191 12.10 -4.35 11.52
C LEU A 191 11.12 -3.17 11.47
N HIS A 192 9.84 -3.41 11.76
CA HIS A 192 8.85 -2.35 11.78
C HIS A 192 9.08 -1.37 12.94
N SER A 193 9.40 -1.85 14.15
CA SER A 193 9.71 -0.95 15.27
C SER A 193 10.89 -0.04 14.98
N LEU A 194 11.95 -0.58 14.34
CA LEU A 194 13.10 0.21 13.89
C LEU A 194 12.75 1.25 12.81
N LEU A 195 11.64 1.09 12.11
CA LEU A 195 11.09 2.04 11.14
C LEU A 195 9.91 2.85 11.71
N LEU A 196 9.74 2.88 13.02
CA LEU A 196 8.67 3.58 13.76
C LEU A 196 7.26 3.16 13.32
N VAL A 197 7.10 1.91 12.91
CA VAL A 197 5.82 1.31 12.55
C VAL A 197 5.33 0.44 13.72
N PRO A 198 4.13 0.67 14.26
CA PRO A 198 3.56 -0.16 15.31
C PRO A 198 3.07 -1.50 14.72
N TYR A 199 3.95 -2.52 14.71
CA TYR A 199 3.82 -3.75 13.93
C TYR A 199 2.45 -4.45 14.03
N PHE A 200 1.98 -4.76 15.23
CA PHE A 200 0.71 -5.50 15.38
C PHE A 200 -0.51 -4.62 15.10
N SER A 201 -0.43 -3.33 15.38
CA SER A 201 -1.49 -2.39 15.02
C SER A 201 -1.62 -2.30 13.51
N TRP A 202 -0.48 -2.10 12.84
CA TRP A 202 -0.43 -2.09 11.39
C TRP A 202 -0.84 -3.44 10.79
N GLN A 203 -0.38 -4.57 11.35
CA GLN A 203 -0.78 -5.91 10.90
C GLN A 203 -2.31 -6.06 10.90
N ARG A 204 -2.98 -5.52 11.91
CA ARG A 204 -4.45 -5.59 12.00
C ARG A 204 -5.14 -4.67 10.99
N SER A 205 -4.76 -3.41 10.92
CA SER A 205 -5.36 -2.46 9.97
C SER A 205 -5.14 -2.91 8.53
N HIS A 206 -3.94 -3.42 8.23
CA HIS A 206 -3.60 -3.92 6.91
C HIS A 206 -4.34 -5.22 6.53
N ALA A 207 -4.63 -6.11 7.50
CA ALA A 207 -5.51 -7.25 7.27
C ALA A 207 -6.95 -6.80 6.96
N VAL A 208 -7.43 -5.71 7.58
CA VAL A 208 -8.73 -5.12 7.23
C VAL A 208 -8.69 -4.52 5.82
N HIS A 209 -7.60 -3.82 5.47
CA HIS A 209 -7.38 -3.29 4.13
C HIS A 209 -7.51 -4.39 3.06
N HIS A 210 -6.82 -5.52 3.22
CA HIS A 210 -6.95 -6.66 2.30
C HIS A 210 -8.35 -7.26 2.25
N SER A 211 -9.02 -7.36 3.39
CA SER A 211 -10.37 -7.95 3.46
C SER A 211 -11.48 -7.02 2.98
N ARG A 212 -11.20 -5.74 2.74
CA ARG A 212 -12.16 -4.70 2.33
C ARG A 212 -11.60 -3.76 1.27
N THR A 213 -10.68 -4.25 0.45
CA THR A 213 -10.07 -3.47 -0.63
C THR A 213 -11.13 -2.89 -1.57
N ASN A 214 -11.02 -1.59 -1.89
CA ASN A 214 -11.96 -0.83 -2.72
C ASN A 214 -13.42 -0.80 -2.23
N HIS A 215 -13.65 -1.04 -0.94
CA HIS A 215 -14.96 -0.82 -0.33
C HIS A 215 -15.04 0.61 0.22
N VAL A 216 -15.95 1.44 -0.31
CA VAL A 216 -16.02 2.90 -0.03
C VAL A 216 -16.40 3.23 1.43
N MET A 217 -17.01 2.30 2.18
CA MET A 217 -17.42 2.50 3.58
C MET A 217 -16.58 1.73 4.58
N GLU A 218 -16.27 0.46 4.30
CA GLU A 218 -15.61 -0.45 5.24
C GLU A 218 -14.13 -0.68 4.93
N GLY A 219 -13.60 -0.06 3.87
CA GLY A 219 -12.18 -0.11 3.52
C GLY A 219 -11.29 0.38 4.67
N GLU A 220 -10.01 0.09 4.57
CA GLU A 220 -8.99 0.62 5.47
C GLU A 220 -7.83 1.11 4.60
N THR A 221 -7.42 2.35 4.74
CA THR A 221 -6.53 3.10 3.83
C THR A 221 -7.07 3.27 2.40
N HIS A 222 -6.70 4.38 1.78
CA HIS A 222 -7.07 4.76 0.40
C HIS A 222 -8.57 4.73 0.11
N VAL A 223 -9.42 4.82 1.14
CA VAL A 223 -10.84 5.08 0.96
C VAL A 223 -11.01 6.54 0.56
N PRO A 224 -11.55 6.82 -0.63
CA PRO A 224 -11.65 8.17 -1.14
C PRO A 224 -12.72 8.99 -0.40
N ALA A 225 -12.49 10.30 -0.28
CA ALA A 225 -13.51 11.22 0.17
C ALA A 225 -14.68 11.23 -0.83
N GLN A 226 -15.91 11.37 -0.32
CA GLN A 226 -17.09 11.51 -1.16
C GLN A 226 -17.35 12.99 -1.47
N VAL A 227 -17.88 13.31 -2.64
CA VAL A 227 -18.31 14.68 -2.97
C VAL A 227 -19.39 15.16 -2.00
N ASN A 228 -19.49 16.48 -1.85
CA ASN A 228 -20.48 17.14 -0.97
C ASN A 228 -20.38 16.72 0.51
N THR A 229 -19.18 16.39 0.96
CA THR A 229 -18.83 16.23 2.37
C THR A 229 -17.98 17.43 2.83
N PRO A 230 -17.95 17.74 4.14
CA PRO A 230 -17.12 18.84 4.65
C PRO A 230 -15.64 18.73 4.23
N ASP A 231 -15.12 17.52 4.19
CA ASP A 231 -13.72 17.28 3.82
C ASP A 231 -13.45 17.57 2.34
N SER A 232 -14.28 17.04 1.44
CA SER A 232 -14.15 17.31 0.01
C SER A 232 -14.35 18.79 -0.31
N ASP A 233 -15.25 19.47 0.40
CA ASP A 233 -15.48 20.91 0.25
C ASP A 233 -14.26 21.75 0.58
N VAL A 234 -13.52 21.40 1.64
CA VAL A 234 -12.26 22.06 2.00
C VAL A 234 -11.22 21.87 0.90
N VAL A 235 -11.10 20.65 0.39
CA VAL A 235 -10.15 20.32 -0.70
C VAL A 235 -10.48 21.09 -1.97
N PHE A 236 -11.73 21.11 -2.39
CA PHE A 236 -12.16 21.87 -3.57
C PHE A 236 -11.95 23.38 -3.40
N LYS A 237 -12.26 23.95 -2.22
CA LYS A 237 -12.01 25.38 -1.94
C LYS A 237 -10.51 25.71 -2.04
N LEU A 238 -9.65 24.87 -1.47
CA LEU A 238 -8.21 25.08 -1.54
C LEU A 238 -7.69 24.98 -2.97
N ARG A 239 -8.19 24.03 -3.77
CA ARG A 239 -7.86 23.90 -5.19
C ARG A 239 -8.33 25.11 -5.99
N ASP A 240 -9.54 25.62 -5.73
CA ASP A 240 -10.07 26.82 -6.39
C ASP A 240 -9.22 28.07 -6.06
N MET A 241 -8.74 28.17 -4.82
CA MET A 241 -7.90 29.30 -4.38
C MET A 241 -6.50 29.28 -4.98
N LEU A 242 -5.87 28.10 -5.05
CA LEU A 242 -4.47 27.96 -5.47
C LEU A 242 -4.32 27.71 -6.98
N GLY A 243 -5.36 27.22 -7.62
CA GLY A 243 -5.29 26.66 -8.96
C GLY A 243 -4.77 25.21 -8.97
N GLU A 244 -5.07 24.45 -10.03
CA GLU A 244 -4.79 23.02 -10.11
C GLU A 244 -3.31 22.66 -9.89
N GLY A 245 -2.39 23.34 -10.58
CA GLY A 245 -0.96 23.02 -10.50
C GLY A 245 -0.35 23.22 -9.12
N PRO A 246 -0.41 24.42 -8.52
CA PRO A 246 0.10 24.69 -7.18
C PRO A 246 -0.59 23.83 -6.10
N PHE A 247 -1.91 23.62 -6.21
CA PHE A 247 -2.64 22.72 -5.31
C PHE A 247 -2.08 21.30 -5.39
N THR A 248 -1.94 20.75 -6.62
CA THR A 248 -1.41 19.39 -6.81
C THR A 248 -0.01 19.24 -6.23
N ALA A 249 0.88 20.19 -6.48
CA ALA A 249 2.23 20.17 -5.94
C ALA A 249 2.22 20.17 -4.39
N LEU A 250 1.42 21.04 -3.78
CA LEU A 250 1.29 21.11 -2.32
C LEU A 250 0.69 19.83 -1.74
N ASN A 251 -0.35 19.28 -2.37
CA ASN A 251 -0.98 18.04 -1.97
C ASN A 251 0.00 16.88 -2.01
N LEU A 252 0.77 16.73 -3.11
CA LEU A 252 1.78 15.67 -3.24
C LEU A 252 2.86 15.79 -2.16
N VAL A 253 3.37 16.99 -1.89
CA VAL A 253 4.33 17.22 -0.82
C VAL A 253 3.74 16.83 0.54
N GLY A 254 2.50 17.26 0.84
CA GLY A 254 1.81 16.95 2.09
C GLY A 254 1.59 15.44 2.26
N VAL A 255 1.08 14.78 1.23
CA VAL A 255 0.79 13.33 1.24
C VAL A 255 2.07 12.52 1.43
N PHE A 256 3.16 12.85 0.74
CA PHE A 256 4.40 12.08 0.84
C PHE A 256 5.20 12.33 2.11
N LEU A 257 5.14 13.53 2.69
CA LEU A 257 5.84 13.82 3.95
C LEU A 257 5.02 13.43 5.18
N LEU A 258 3.71 13.65 5.15
CA LEU A 258 2.86 13.59 6.33
C LEU A 258 1.81 12.47 6.26
N GLY A 259 1.52 11.92 5.10
CA GLY A 259 0.44 10.94 4.90
C GLY A 259 0.57 9.73 5.81
N TRP A 260 1.75 9.15 5.91
CA TRP A 260 1.99 7.99 6.76
C TRP A 260 1.86 8.30 8.27
N PRO A 261 2.56 9.31 8.84
CA PRO A 261 2.37 9.68 10.24
C PRO A 261 0.92 10.06 10.58
N ILE A 262 0.26 10.82 9.72
CA ILE A 262 -1.13 11.23 9.93
C ILE A 262 -2.06 10.00 9.93
N TYR A 263 -1.87 9.07 8.99
CA TYR A 263 -2.63 7.81 8.98
C TYR A 263 -2.47 7.04 10.29
N LEU A 264 -1.26 6.87 10.79
CA LEU A 264 -1.02 6.16 12.04
C LEU A 264 -1.68 6.83 13.26
N LEU A 265 -1.72 8.16 13.28
CA LEU A 265 -2.22 8.94 14.40
C LEU A 265 -3.74 9.21 14.36
N THR A 266 -4.35 9.23 13.18
CA THR A 266 -5.74 9.68 13.02
C THR A 266 -6.62 8.71 12.24
N GLY A 267 -6.04 7.65 11.65
CA GLY A 267 -6.75 6.76 10.73
C GLY A 267 -7.21 7.44 9.45
N ALA A 268 -6.56 8.54 9.08
CA ALA A 268 -6.86 9.24 7.84
C ALA A 268 -6.85 8.29 6.64
N SER A 269 -7.77 8.48 5.69
CA SER A 269 -8.05 7.59 4.57
C SER A 269 -8.59 6.19 4.92
N GLY A 270 -8.92 5.92 6.18
CA GLY A 270 -9.71 4.75 6.58
C GLY A 270 -11.19 4.92 6.28
N GLY A 271 -11.93 3.81 6.25
CA GLY A 271 -13.38 3.84 5.99
C GLY A 271 -14.14 4.60 7.07
N PRO A 272 -15.11 5.44 6.66
CA PRO A 272 -15.83 6.34 7.56
C PRO A 272 -16.57 5.63 8.70
N VAL A 273 -16.96 4.37 8.52
CA VAL A 273 -17.61 3.56 9.59
C VAL A 273 -16.71 3.32 10.80
N ARG A 274 -15.39 3.54 10.68
CA ARG A 274 -14.44 3.32 11.77
C ARG A 274 -14.18 4.56 12.61
N GLY A 275 -14.56 5.74 12.12
CA GLY A 275 -14.23 7.02 12.76
C GLY A 275 -12.71 7.31 12.78
N ALA A 276 -12.30 8.24 13.59
CA ALA A 276 -10.90 8.60 13.75
C ALA A 276 -10.16 7.53 14.58
N THR A 277 -9.55 6.57 13.92
CA THR A 277 -8.74 5.52 14.56
C THR A 277 -7.32 6.01 14.89
N ASN A 278 -6.62 5.28 15.75
CA ASN A 278 -5.23 5.61 16.10
C ASN A 278 -4.46 4.31 16.33
N HIS A 279 -3.33 4.12 15.66
CA HIS A 279 -2.55 2.90 15.74
C HIS A 279 -1.76 2.74 17.04
N PHE A 280 -1.69 3.79 17.85
CA PHE A 280 -1.07 3.80 19.18
C PHE A 280 -2.10 3.85 20.32
N ASN A 281 -3.40 4.00 20.00
CA ASN A 281 -4.46 4.01 20.99
C ASN A 281 -5.65 3.15 20.53
N PRO A 282 -5.81 1.94 21.04
CA PRO A 282 -6.87 1.03 20.63
C PRO A 282 -8.28 1.49 21.05
N ASN A 283 -8.38 2.57 21.84
CA ASN A 283 -9.64 3.15 22.27
C ASN A 283 -10.15 4.27 21.34
N ALA A 284 -9.38 4.66 20.33
CA ALA A 284 -9.79 5.63 19.32
C ALA A 284 -10.68 4.98 18.24
N GLY A 285 -11.54 5.79 17.63
CA GLY A 285 -12.47 5.34 16.59
C GLY A 285 -13.68 4.58 17.14
N ASP A 286 -14.36 3.83 16.27
CA ASP A 286 -15.49 2.99 16.65
C ASP A 286 -15.05 1.89 17.62
N GLN A 287 -15.83 1.69 18.69
CA GLN A 287 -15.60 0.65 19.69
C GLN A 287 -16.61 -0.50 19.59
N GLY A 288 -17.53 -0.41 18.63
CA GLY A 288 -18.56 -1.42 18.35
C GLY A 288 -18.13 -2.40 17.28
N LYS A 289 -19.01 -2.60 16.35
CA LYS A 289 -18.89 -3.55 15.25
C LYS A 289 -17.73 -3.26 14.30
N HIS A 290 -17.45 -1.99 14.04
CA HIS A 290 -16.41 -1.56 13.12
C HIS A 290 -15.09 -1.22 13.83
N ALA A 291 -14.96 -1.61 15.11
CA ALA A 291 -13.73 -1.42 15.87
C ALA A 291 -12.51 -1.99 15.11
N LEU A 292 -11.49 -1.15 14.90
CA LEU A 292 -10.28 -1.57 14.20
C LEU A 292 -9.49 -2.58 15.04
N PHE A 293 -9.44 -2.38 16.36
CA PHE A 293 -8.66 -3.18 17.30
C PHE A 293 -9.53 -3.92 18.35
N PRO A 294 -10.42 -4.85 17.95
CA PRO A 294 -11.30 -5.53 18.90
C PRO A 294 -10.57 -6.61 19.70
N GLY A 295 -11.04 -6.88 20.92
CA GLY A 295 -10.60 -8.01 21.75
C GLY A 295 -9.08 -8.04 21.99
N LYS A 296 -8.43 -9.15 21.63
CA LYS A 296 -6.98 -9.34 21.82
C LYS A 296 -6.09 -8.30 21.13
N TRP A 297 -6.61 -7.64 20.10
CA TRP A 297 -5.85 -6.64 19.35
C TRP A 297 -5.55 -5.39 20.19
N ARG A 298 -6.38 -5.08 21.21
CA ARG A 298 -6.10 -3.97 22.14
C ARG A 298 -4.76 -4.14 22.87
N GLY A 299 -4.48 -5.35 23.37
CA GLY A 299 -3.19 -5.67 23.99
C GLY A 299 -2.03 -5.69 22.98
N LYS A 300 -2.30 -6.07 21.73
CA LYS A 300 -1.32 -6.06 20.64
C LYS A 300 -0.91 -4.64 20.23
N VAL A 301 -1.83 -3.66 20.29
CA VAL A 301 -1.49 -2.25 20.09
C VAL A 301 -0.46 -1.81 21.12
N TRP A 302 -0.73 -2.01 22.41
CA TRP A 302 0.24 -1.65 23.46
C TRP A 302 1.59 -2.37 23.34
N GLN A 303 1.57 -3.63 22.88
CA GLN A 303 2.81 -4.33 22.58
C GLN A 303 3.60 -3.67 21.44
N SER A 304 2.93 -3.16 20.43
CA SER A 304 3.57 -2.43 19.32
C SER A 304 4.20 -1.14 19.79
N ASP A 305 3.52 -0.42 20.71
CA ASP A 305 4.00 0.85 21.26
C ASP A 305 5.32 0.70 21.99
N VAL A 306 5.50 -0.41 22.70
CA VAL A 306 6.79 -0.70 23.40
C VAL A 306 7.95 -0.68 22.42
N GLY A 307 7.81 -1.31 21.24
CA GLY A 307 8.87 -1.34 20.22
C GLY A 307 9.17 0.04 19.62
N VAL A 308 8.12 0.81 19.32
CA VAL A 308 8.27 2.17 18.77
C VAL A 308 8.88 3.11 19.80
N VAL A 309 8.39 3.07 21.05
CA VAL A 309 8.93 3.89 22.15
C VAL A 309 10.38 3.53 22.45
N ALA A 310 10.74 2.25 22.44
CA ALA A 310 12.13 1.81 22.61
C ALA A 310 13.03 2.37 21.49
N THR A 311 12.58 2.37 20.25
CA THR A 311 13.32 2.95 19.11
C THR A 311 13.48 4.46 19.28
N ILE A 312 12.41 5.19 19.62
CA ILE A 312 12.47 6.63 19.89
C ILE A 312 13.43 6.93 21.06
N GLY A 313 13.35 6.14 22.13
CA GLY A 313 14.26 6.27 23.27
C GLY A 313 15.73 6.05 22.90
N ALA A 314 16.01 5.05 22.07
CA ALA A 314 17.37 4.79 21.57
C ALA A 314 17.89 5.94 20.69
N LEU A 315 17.06 6.50 19.81
CA LEU A 315 17.40 7.67 18.99
C LEU A 315 17.64 8.92 19.85
N ALA A 316 16.81 9.15 20.86
CA ALA A 316 17.00 10.24 21.79
C ALA A 316 18.31 10.07 22.61
N ALA A 317 18.58 8.88 23.14
CA ALA A 317 19.83 8.59 23.84
C ALA A 317 21.04 8.78 22.92
N TRP A 318 20.95 8.40 21.66
CA TRP A 318 22.01 8.67 20.68
C TRP A 318 22.21 10.16 20.47
N ALA A 319 21.17 10.97 20.28
CA ALA A 319 21.28 12.42 20.15
C ALA A 319 21.94 13.08 21.36
N VAL A 320 21.54 12.64 22.57
CA VAL A 320 22.15 13.13 23.83
C VAL A 320 23.63 12.75 23.92
N SER A 321 23.98 11.49 23.64
CA SER A 321 25.38 11.03 23.68
C SER A 321 26.27 11.71 22.64
N ALA A 322 25.72 12.05 21.50
CA ALA A 322 26.42 12.80 20.45
C ALA A 322 26.49 14.32 20.71
N GLY A 323 25.80 14.82 21.73
CA GLY A 323 25.67 16.26 22.01
C GLY A 323 24.97 17.04 20.91
N SER A 324 24.26 16.34 19.97
CA SER A 324 23.63 16.93 18.80
C SER A 324 22.56 16.02 18.23
N VAL A 325 21.48 16.61 17.73
CA VAL A 325 20.42 15.88 16.98
C VAL A 325 20.83 15.60 15.53
N TRP A 326 21.88 16.24 15.03
CA TRP A 326 22.26 16.17 13.64
C TRP A 326 22.60 14.75 13.14
N PRO A 327 23.33 13.89 13.88
CA PRO A 327 23.57 12.51 13.47
C PRO A 327 22.29 11.70 13.30
N VAL A 328 21.32 11.89 14.19
CA VAL A 328 20.00 11.22 14.09
C VAL A 328 19.22 11.76 12.88
N ALA A 329 19.21 13.08 12.68
CA ALA A 329 18.55 13.69 11.54
C ALA A 329 19.14 13.21 10.20
N ALA A 330 20.45 13.19 10.07
CA ALA A 330 21.14 12.84 8.83
C ALA A 330 21.09 11.32 8.55
N LEU A 331 21.41 10.47 9.53
CA LEU A 331 21.57 9.04 9.34
C LEU A 331 20.27 8.25 9.46
N TYR A 332 19.29 8.77 10.20
CA TYR A 332 18.03 8.04 10.43
C TYR A 332 16.80 8.78 9.88
N LEU A 333 16.55 10.03 10.27
CA LEU A 333 15.31 10.73 9.92
C LEU A 333 15.20 10.98 8.41
N GLY A 334 16.28 11.35 7.74
CA GLY A 334 16.31 11.52 6.29
C GLY A 334 15.89 10.25 5.54
N PRO A 335 16.59 9.10 5.73
CA PRO A 335 16.18 7.81 5.18
C PRO A 335 14.77 7.37 5.57
N TYR A 336 14.34 7.59 6.81
CA TYR A 336 12.98 7.29 7.28
C TYR A 336 11.90 8.04 6.48
N LEU A 337 12.09 9.33 6.22
CA LEU A 337 11.14 10.11 5.42
C LEU A 337 11.06 9.61 3.97
N VAL A 338 12.18 9.17 3.38
CA VAL A 338 12.21 8.59 2.04
C VAL A 338 11.56 7.20 2.02
N CYS A 339 11.75 6.39 3.07
CA CYS A 339 11.03 5.11 3.21
C CYS A 339 9.51 5.34 3.26
N ASN A 340 9.04 6.33 4.04
CA ASN A 340 7.63 6.70 4.10
C ASN A 340 7.11 7.23 2.76
N PHE A 341 7.91 8.01 2.04
CA PHE A 341 7.59 8.44 0.68
C PHE A 341 7.31 7.23 -0.24
N TRP A 342 8.22 6.23 -0.27
CA TRP A 342 8.03 5.04 -1.07
C TRP A 342 6.80 4.25 -0.67
N LEU A 343 6.59 4.07 0.64
CA LEU A 343 5.40 3.41 1.17
C LEU A 343 4.11 4.05 0.66
N VAL A 344 3.99 5.37 0.82
CA VAL A 344 2.78 6.10 0.41
C VAL A 344 2.65 6.11 -1.11
N LEU A 345 3.73 6.29 -1.86
CA LEU A 345 3.72 6.26 -3.32
C LEU A 345 3.19 4.93 -3.87
N TYR A 346 3.73 3.80 -3.36
CA TYR A 346 3.28 2.48 -3.77
C TYR A 346 1.82 2.28 -3.46
N THR A 347 1.46 2.38 -2.19
CA THR A 347 0.11 2.04 -1.74
C THR A 347 -0.95 2.94 -2.39
N TRP A 348 -0.68 4.23 -2.54
CA TRP A 348 -1.61 5.15 -3.18
C TRP A 348 -1.81 4.82 -4.66
N LEU A 349 -0.74 4.68 -5.43
CA LEU A 349 -0.84 4.40 -6.88
C LEU A 349 -1.37 2.98 -7.17
N GLN A 350 -1.27 2.05 -6.25
CA GLN A 350 -1.79 0.69 -6.40
C GLN A 350 -3.30 0.60 -6.16
N HIS A 351 -3.90 1.58 -5.48
CA HIS A 351 -5.31 1.59 -5.13
C HIS A 351 -6.09 2.74 -5.76
N THR A 352 -5.42 3.69 -6.40
CA THR A 352 -6.04 4.94 -6.87
C THR A 352 -5.64 5.24 -8.29
N ASP A 353 -6.62 5.38 -9.16
CA ASP A 353 -6.51 6.05 -10.45
C ASP A 353 -7.90 6.52 -10.91
N VAL A 354 -7.93 7.43 -11.89
CA VAL A 354 -9.14 8.10 -12.39
C VAL A 354 -10.23 7.15 -12.89
N ASP A 355 -9.85 5.96 -13.35
CA ASP A 355 -10.73 4.93 -13.90
C ASP A 355 -10.80 3.67 -13.04
N VAL A 356 -10.40 3.72 -11.77
CA VAL A 356 -10.56 2.63 -10.81
C VAL A 356 -11.74 2.91 -9.88
N PRO A 357 -12.83 2.15 -10.00
CA PRO A 357 -14.02 2.37 -9.20
C PRO A 357 -13.90 1.77 -7.79
N HIS A 358 -14.74 2.29 -6.89
CA HIS A 358 -14.99 1.72 -5.56
C HIS A 358 -16.43 1.20 -5.49
N PHE A 359 -16.71 0.35 -4.51
CA PHE A 359 -18.00 -0.34 -4.39
C PHE A 359 -18.54 -0.29 -2.96
N GLU A 360 -19.84 -0.57 -2.82
CA GLU A 360 -20.52 -0.69 -1.54
C GLU A 360 -21.54 -1.84 -1.53
N GLY A 361 -21.95 -2.28 -0.35
CA GLY A 361 -23.03 -3.24 -0.17
C GLY A 361 -22.86 -4.51 -1.03
N ASP A 362 -23.93 -4.92 -1.68
CA ASP A 362 -23.97 -6.13 -2.52
C ASP A 362 -23.17 -6.00 -3.83
N GLN A 363 -22.77 -4.78 -4.18
CA GLN A 363 -21.92 -4.55 -5.36
C GLN A 363 -20.46 -4.87 -5.11
N TRP A 364 -20.05 -5.03 -3.86
CA TRP A 364 -18.70 -5.37 -3.46
C TRP A 364 -18.57 -6.86 -3.16
N ASN A 365 -17.46 -7.46 -3.58
CA ASN A 365 -16.97 -8.73 -3.08
C ASN A 365 -15.44 -8.74 -3.07
N LEU A 366 -14.85 -9.67 -2.31
CA LEU A 366 -13.40 -9.72 -2.09
C LEU A 366 -12.60 -9.86 -3.40
N VAL A 367 -13.06 -10.70 -4.33
CA VAL A 367 -12.36 -10.93 -5.60
C VAL A 367 -12.41 -9.68 -6.47
N LYS A 368 -13.58 -9.05 -6.59
CA LYS A 368 -13.75 -7.78 -7.31
C LYS A 368 -12.84 -6.70 -6.72
N GLY A 369 -12.84 -6.51 -5.40
CA GLY A 369 -11.97 -5.54 -4.75
C GLY A 369 -10.48 -5.81 -5.01
N ALA A 370 -10.03 -7.05 -4.94
CA ALA A 370 -8.64 -7.43 -5.20
C ALA A 370 -8.21 -7.17 -6.66
N PHE A 371 -9.07 -7.48 -7.65
CA PHE A 371 -8.79 -7.18 -9.05
C PHE A 371 -8.84 -5.68 -9.40
N MET A 372 -9.40 -4.84 -8.53
CA MET A 372 -9.36 -3.37 -8.68
C MET A 372 -8.09 -2.73 -8.11
N THR A 373 -7.04 -3.51 -7.89
CA THR A 373 -5.69 -3.02 -7.60
C THR A 373 -4.84 -3.03 -8.87
N ILE A 374 -3.77 -2.23 -8.87
CA ILE A 374 -3.02 -1.90 -10.10
C ILE A 374 -1.56 -2.30 -9.92
N ASP A 375 -1.01 -3.05 -10.89
CA ASP A 375 0.43 -3.24 -11.03
C ASP A 375 1.04 -2.18 -11.97
N ARG A 376 2.25 -1.68 -11.63
CA ARG A 376 2.94 -0.63 -12.39
C ARG A 376 4.42 -0.95 -12.59
N PRO A 377 5.07 -0.42 -13.67
CA PRO A 377 6.48 -0.65 -13.96
C PRO A 377 7.38 0.30 -13.17
N TYR A 378 7.87 -0.12 -12.01
CA TYR A 378 8.86 0.67 -11.24
C TYR A 378 10.30 0.47 -11.70
N GLY A 379 10.57 -0.62 -12.42
CA GLY A 379 11.90 -0.94 -12.95
C GLY A 379 12.71 -1.88 -12.04
N SER A 380 13.73 -2.51 -12.63
CA SER A 380 14.44 -3.65 -12.03
C SER A 380 15.17 -3.33 -10.72
N ILE A 381 15.66 -2.11 -10.55
CA ILE A 381 16.37 -1.67 -9.34
C ILE A 381 15.38 -1.63 -8.16
N TYR A 382 14.23 -0.99 -8.33
CA TYR A 382 13.20 -0.92 -7.29
C TYR A 382 12.54 -2.27 -7.07
N ASP A 383 12.31 -3.06 -8.13
CA ASP A 383 11.84 -4.43 -8.02
C ASP A 383 12.77 -5.31 -7.16
N PHE A 384 14.08 -5.11 -7.27
CA PHE A 384 15.06 -5.80 -6.45
C PHE A 384 15.04 -5.28 -5.01
N LEU A 385 15.19 -3.98 -4.80
CA LEU A 385 15.30 -3.37 -3.48
C LEU A 385 14.01 -3.49 -2.65
N HIS A 386 12.85 -3.42 -3.31
CA HIS A 386 11.53 -3.42 -2.68
C HIS A 386 10.77 -4.74 -2.87
N HIS A 387 11.50 -5.83 -3.20
CA HIS A 387 10.93 -7.19 -3.30
C HIS A 387 9.69 -7.26 -4.20
N ARG A 388 9.64 -6.48 -5.28
CA ARG A 388 8.55 -6.42 -6.29
C ARG A 388 7.19 -5.96 -5.78
N ILE A 389 7.11 -5.36 -4.61
CA ILE A 389 5.81 -4.92 -4.04
C ILE A 389 5.02 -4.01 -5.01
N GLY A 390 5.73 -3.21 -5.84
CA GLY A 390 5.11 -2.29 -6.81
C GLY A 390 4.56 -2.97 -8.06
N SER A 391 5.16 -4.07 -8.49
CA SER A 391 4.88 -4.71 -9.79
C SER A 391 4.10 -6.02 -9.68
N THR A 392 3.68 -6.44 -8.47
CA THR A 392 2.98 -7.70 -8.20
C THR A 392 1.84 -7.55 -7.19
N HIS A 393 1.27 -6.36 -7.10
CA HIS A 393 0.30 -6.01 -6.07
C HIS A 393 -1.07 -6.66 -6.26
N VAL A 394 -1.49 -6.86 -7.51
CA VAL A 394 -2.73 -7.60 -7.81
C VAL A 394 -2.65 -9.03 -7.27
N ALA A 395 -1.55 -9.73 -7.51
CA ALA A 395 -1.34 -11.08 -6.97
C ALA A 395 -1.30 -11.08 -5.44
N HIS A 396 -0.69 -10.04 -4.84
CA HIS A 396 -0.63 -9.83 -3.41
C HIS A 396 -2.03 -9.63 -2.79
N HIS A 397 -2.93 -8.87 -3.42
CA HIS A 397 -4.31 -8.72 -2.96
C HIS A 397 -5.18 -9.95 -3.18
N ILE A 398 -4.91 -10.74 -4.20
CA ILE A 398 -5.57 -12.05 -4.41
C ILE A 398 -5.18 -13.02 -3.30
N ASN A 399 -3.89 -13.12 -2.96
CA ASN A 399 -3.45 -13.93 -1.83
C ASN A 399 -2.14 -13.39 -1.23
N HIS A 400 -2.26 -12.60 -0.19
CA HIS A 400 -1.15 -11.99 0.54
C HIS A 400 -0.22 -12.98 1.27
N THR A 401 -0.55 -14.28 1.31
CA THR A 401 0.32 -15.30 1.91
C THR A 401 1.33 -15.89 0.91
N ILE A 402 1.29 -15.50 -0.36
CA ILE A 402 2.30 -15.84 -1.36
C ILE A 402 3.56 -15.04 -1.03
N PRO A 403 4.71 -15.71 -0.74
CA PRO A 403 5.97 -15.01 -0.50
C PRO A 403 6.39 -14.15 -1.71
N HIS A 404 6.94 -12.96 -1.46
CA HIS A 404 7.34 -12.02 -2.52
C HIS A 404 8.22 -12.64 -3.61
N TYR A 405 9.05 -13.63 -3.28
CA TYR A 405 9.91 -14.32 -4.24
C TYR A 405 9.18 -15.26 -5.19
N HIS A 406 7.88 -15.50 -4.97
CA HIS A 406 6.94 -16.19 -5.87
C HIS A 406 5.91 -15.24 -6.48
N ALA A 407 5.81 -14.00 -6.02
CA ALA A 407 4.79 -13.06 -6.44
C ALA A 407 4.82 -12.78 -7.95
N LYS A 408 6.01 -12.72 -8.57
CA LYS A 408 6.13 -12.51 -10.02
C LYS A 408 5.50 -13.66 -10.82
N GLU A 409 5.74 -14.90 -10.43
CA GLU A 409 5.18 -16.06 -11.11
C GLU A 409 3.66 -16.15 -10.94
N ALA A 410 3.17 -15.86 -9.72
CA ALA A 410 1.75 -15.74 -9.45
C ALA A 410 1.09 -14.63 -10.30
N THR A 411 1.75 -13.49 -10.45
CA THR A 411 1.29 -12.38 -11.28
C THR A 411 1.18 -12.77 -12.76
N GLU A 412 2.18 -13.45 -13.31
CA GLU A 412 2.12 -13.89 -14.72
C GLU A 412 1.00 -14.92 -14.94
N ALA A 413 0.77 -15.82 -13.97
CA ALA A 413 -0.35 -16.75 -14.03
C ALA A 413 -1.73 -16.04 -14.01
N LEU A 414 -1.87 -14.97 -13.22
CA LEU A 414 -3.09 -14.16 -13.19
C LEU A 414 -3.31 -13.37 -14.49
N LYS A 415 -2.24 -12.81 -15.07
CA LYS A 415 -2.30 -12.12 -16.38
C LYS A 415 -2.78 -13.04 -17.49
N GLU A 416 -2.26 -14.27 -17.51
CA GLU A 416 -2.64 -15.26 -18.52
C GLU A 416 -4.07 -15.74 -18.32
N ALA A 417 -4.48 -16.02 -17.09
CA ALA A 417 -5.78 -16.61 -16.80
C ALA A 417 -6.93 -15.60 -16.83
N PHE A 418 -6.68 -14.34 -16.48
CA PHE A 418 -7.70 -13.29 -16.33
C PHE A 418 -7.29 -11.98 -17.02
N PRO A 419 -6.95 -11.99 -18.32
CA PRO A 419 -6.44 -10.80 -19.01
C PRO A 419 -7.41 -9.62 -18.99
N ASP A 420 -8.72 -9.86 -18.93
CA ASP A 420 -9.74 -8.81 -18.90
C ASP A 420 -9.97 -8.20 -17.52
N LEU A 421 -9.55 -8.88 -16.45
CA LEU A 421 -9.69 -8.42 -15.06
C LEU A 421 -8.39 -7.85 -14.48
N TYR A 422 -7.25 -8.39 -14.90
CA TYR A 422 -5.95 -7.95 -14.40
C TYR A 422 -5.61 -6.53 -14.84
N LEU A 423 -5.34 -5.64 -13.88
CA LEU A 423 -5.04 -4.24 -14.15
C LEU A 423 -3.53 -3.96 -14.14
N TYR A 424 -3.06 -3.40 -15.24
CA TYR A 424 -1.67 -2.94 -15.39
C TYR A 424 -1.66 -1.56 -16.05
N ASP A 425 -1.08 -0.56 -15.36
CA ASP A 425 -0.92 0.77 -15.91
C ASP A 425 0.55 1.01 -16.33
N PRO A 426 0.85 1.09 -17.64
CA PRO A 426 2.19 1.33 -18.13
C PRO A 426 2.65 2.79 -18.02
N THR A 427 1.79 3.69 -17.55
CA THR A 427 2.12 5.12 -17.44
C THR A 427 3.36 5.33 -16.55
N PRO A 428 4.34 6.17 -16.96
CA PRO A 428 5.48 6.51 -16.10
C PRO A 428 5.02 7.00 -14.72
N ILE A 429 5.68 6.52 -13.66
CA ILE A 429 5.27 6.73 -12.28
C ILE A 429 5.05 8.20 -11.93
N VAL A 430 5.94 9.10 -12.36
CA VAL A 430 5.82 10.56 -12.12
C VAL A 430 4.54 11.11 -12.76
N THR A 431 4.22 10.71 -13.99
CA THR A 431 3.01 11.12 -14.70
C THR A 431 1.76 10.56 -14.02
N ALA A 432 1.77 9.28 -13.63
CA ALA A 432 0.68 8.66 -12.88
C ALA A 432 0.46 9.36 -11.54
N THR A 433 1.53 9.67 -10.80
CA THR A 433 1.48 10.40 -9.51
C THR A 433 0.84 11.78 -9.68
N TRP A 434 1.24 12.52 -10.70
CA TRP A 434 0.64 13.83 -10.99
C TRP A 434 -0.84 13.72 -11.35
N ARG A 435 -1.21 12.76 -12.21
CA ARG A 435 -2.60 12.48 -12.59
C ARG A 435 -3.46 12.17 -11.37
N VAL A 436 -3.02 11.22 -10.54
CA VAL A 436 -3.75 10.82 -9.33
C VAL A 436 -3.87 12.01 -8.37
N GLY A 437 -2.78 12.74 -8.12
CA GLY A 437 -2.79 13.90 -7.22
C GLY A 437 -3.64 15.05 -7.68
N SER A 438 -3.86 15.22 -8.99
CA SER A 438 -4.64 16.32 -9.55
C SER A 438 -6.10 15.97 -9.87
N LYS A 439 -6.39 14.68 -10.16
CA LYS A 439 -7.70 14.26 -10.70
C LYS A 439 -8.51 13.36 -9.76
N CYS A 440 -7.86 12.67 -8.81
CA CYS A 440 -8.55 11.81 -7.86
C CYS A 440 -8.86 12.57 -6.56
N ILE A 441 -9.70 13.62 -6.63
CA ILE A 441 -10.00 14.50 -5.49
C ILE A 441 -11.09 13.91 -4.60
N ALA A 442 -12.18 13.44 -5.19
CA ALA A 442 -13.31 12.84 -4.47
C ALA A 442 -13.97 11.79 -5.36
N VAL A 443 -14.90 11.02 -4.80
CA VAL A 443 -15.74 10.09 -5.58
C VAL A 443 -17.20 10.47 -5.51
N TYR A 444 -17.93 10.16 -6.58
CA TYR A 444 -19.38 10.24 -6.64
C TYR A 444 -19.97 8.93 -7.17
N LYS A 445 -21.22 8.66 -6.85
CA LYS A 445 -21.91 7.46 -7.31
C LYS A 445 -22.35 7.61 -8.76
N ARG A 446 -21.97 6.67 -9.61
CA ARG A 446 -22.38 6.53 -11.01
C ARG A 446 -22.85 5.09 -11.24
N GLY A 447 -24.16 4.91 -11.40
CA GLY A 447 -24.75 3.56 -11.42
C GLY A 447 -24.46 2.82 -10.11
N ASN A 448 -23.81 1.69 -10.20
CA ASN A 448 -23.42 0.85 -9.05
C ASN A 448 -21.94 1.03 -8.63
N GLU A 449 -21.25 2.01 -9.21
CA GLU A 449 -19.83 2.30 -8.96
C GLU A 449 -19.64 3.68 -8.34
N TRP A 450 -18.60 3.82 -7.52
CA TRP A 450 -18.10 5.11 -7.03
C TRP A 450 -16.83 5.44 -7.81
N VAL A 451 -16.89 6.51 -8.60
CA VAL A 451 -15.84 6.91 -9.54
C VAL A 451 -15.23 8.25 -9.15
N PHE A 452 -13.92 8.40 -9.40
CA PHE A 452 -13.20 9.64 -9.09
C PHE A 452 -13.65 10.82 -9.95
N THR A 453 -13.58 12.00 -9.35
CA THR A 453 -13.79 13.30 -9.98
C THR A 453 -12.84 14.34 -9.42
N ASP A 454 -12.47 15.31 -10.25
CA ASP A 454 -11.81 16.56 -9.90
C ASP A 454 -12.75 17.78 -10.02
N GLU A 455 -14.02 17.53 -10.23
CA GLU A 455 -15.07 18.53 -10.37
C GLU A 455 -16.09 18.44 -9.23
N ARG A 456 -16.69 19.60 -8.88
CA ARG A 456 -17.82 19.61 -7.95
C ARG A 456 -19.05 18.99 -8.62
N MET A 457 -19.73 18.14 -7.88
CA MET A 457 -20.93 17.43 -8.33
C MET A 457 -22.12 17.81 -7.43
N PRO A 458 -22.73 19.02 -7.61
CA PRO A 458 -23.70 19.55 -6.65
C PRO A 458 -24.93 18.67 -6.45
N ASP A 459 -25.35 17.92 -7.46
CA ASP A 459 -26.52 17.03 -7.40
C ASP A 459 -26.19 15.61 -6.86
N ALA A 460 -24.91 15.28 -6.69
CA ALA A 460 -24.51 13.97 -6.20
C ALA A 460 -24.73 13.88 -4.67
N LYS A 461 -25.29 12.75 -4.23
CA LYS A 461 -25.53 12.51 -2.80
C LYS A 461 -24.43 11.65 -2.21
N PRO A 462 -23.77 12.08 -1.12
CA PRO A 462 -22.85 11.23 -0.37
C PRO A 462 -23.64 10.13 0.38
N LEU A 463 -22.99 9.02 0.69
CA LEU A 463 -23.56 8.00 1.59
C LEU A 463 -23.63 8.45 3.04
N ILE A 464 -22.77 9.43 3.37
CA ILE A 464 -22.65 9.99 4.70
C ILE A 464 -22.99 11.48 4.57
N ALA A 465 -24.02 11.93 5.25
CA ALA A 465 -24.42 13.33 5.31
C ALA A 465 -23.79 14.04 6.51
#